data_5ba3002b84ec024992431b9334b6c0ed
#
_entry.id   5ba3002b84ec024992431b9334b6c0ed
#
_cell.length_a   1.000
_cell.length_b   1.000
_cell.length_c   1.000
_cell.angle_alpha   90.00
_cell.angle_beta   90.00
_cell.angle_gamma   90.00
#
_symmetry.space_group_name_H-M   'P 1'
#
loop_
_entity.id
_entity.type
_entity.pdbx_description
1 polymer ?
#
loop_
_entity_poly.entity_id
_entity_poly.type
_entity_poly.pdbx_seq_one_letter_code
_entity_poly.pdbx_strand_id
1 'polypeptide(L)'
;MRWTDDRGGNVDDRRGSGGGGGGMIVGGGLGTLIIAAIVFFLGGDPSGILNSGSIQSSGNSGEKRELTAEEKNIGEMVKMMAAWNTQTWDQIFTENGMKYTDPEIVLFQTTTNSACGTAQSAMGPFYCPADQKIYMDMSFFNELQQRFGAKVTEFTVAYVLAHEMGHHIQTLLGTTQKVDALRRSGKYSEEQMNRVSVATELQADFYAGVWAKRTDDSKKILEPGDIQSAIDAAQAVGDDNIQKRSQGYVNQESFTHGSSAQRKEWFMKGYNTGDIRQGDTFNQLLK
;
A
#
# COMPACT_ATOMS: atom_id res chain seq x y z
N MET A 1 -2.92 16.56 -9.95
CA MET A 1 -3.59 15.74 -10.99
C MET A 1 -4.96 16.32 -11.32
N ARG A 2 -5.51 16.01 -12.49
CA ARG A 2 -6.84 16.48 -12.87
C ARG A 2 -7.92 15.56 -12.36
N TRP A 3 -8.93 16.13 -11.73
CA TRP A 3 -10.12 15.41 -11.35
C TRP A 3 -11.03 15.19 -12.57
N THR A 4 -11.70 14.04 -12.57
CA THR A 4 -12.73 13.71 -13.56
C THR A 4 -14.09 13.56 -12.87
N ASP A 5 -15.15 13.39 -13.66
CA ASP A 5 -16.49 13.12 -13.14
C ASP A 5 -16.72 11.63 -12.83
N ASP A 6 -15.66 10.78 -12.94
CA ASP A 6 -15.76 9.37 -12.60
C ASP A 6 -16.17 9.20 -11.15
N ARG A 7 -17.16 8.35 -10.92
CA ARG A 7 -17.70 7.98 -9.61
C ARG A 7 -18.03 6.49 -9.63
N GLY A 8 -18.23 5.91 -8.46
CA GLY A 8 -18.70 4.53 -8.37
C GLY A 8 -17.62 3.51 -8.02
N GLY A 9 -16.45 3.97 -7.53
CA GLY A 9 -15.49 3.05 -6.92
C GLY A 9 -16.08 2.37 -5.68
N ASN A 10 -15.72 1.09 -5.47
CA ASN A 10 -16.18 0.30 -4.33
C ASN A 10 -15.46 0.73 -3.03
N VAL A 11 -15.98 1.78 -2.37
CA VAL A 11 -15.38 2.40 -1.19
C VAL A 11 -16.33 2.35 0.00
N ASP A 12 -15.89 1.71 1.09
CA ASP A 12 -16.53 1.70 2.41
C ASP A 12 -15.83 2.73 3.32
N ASP A 13 -16.49 3.86 3.55
CA ASP A 13 -15.94 4.95 4.37
C ASP A 13 -16.38 4.80 5.83
N ARG A 14 -15.48 4.26 6.65
CA ARG A 14 -15.70 4.02 8.09
C ARG A 14 -15.21 5.15 8.99
N ARG A 15 -14.66 6.24 8.45
CA ARG A 15 -14.01 7.31 9.24
C ARG A 15 -14.92 8.04 10.21
N GLY A 16 -16.19 8.10 9.97
CA GLY A 16 -17.18 8.74 10.88
C GLY A 16 -17.88 7.75 11.81
N SER A 17 -17.69 6.44 11.60
CA SER A 17 -18.28 5.43 12.48
C SER A 17 -17.39 5.26 13.69
N GLY A 18 -17.92 5.44 14.89
CA GLY A 18 -17.22 5.21 16.15
C GLY A 18 -16.65 3.79 16.21
N GLY A 19 -15.43 3.62 15.78
CA GLY A 19 -14.66 2.37 15.90
C GLY A 19 -14.34 2.15 17.37
N GLY A 20 -14.77 1.03 17.93
CA GLY A 20 -14.46 0.69 19.32
C GLY A 20 -12.95 0.55 19.53
N GLY A 21 -12.42 1.32 20.50
CA GLY A 21 -11.19 1.02 21.19
C GLY A 21 -9.89 1.28 20.45
N GLY A 22 -9.52 2.53 20.19
CA GLY A 22 -8.18 2.92 19.81
C GLY A 22 -7.39 3.45 21.01
N GLY A 23 -6.55 2.63 21.63
CA GLY A 23 -5.54 3.09 22.57
C GLY A 23 -4.46 3.89 21.84
N MET A 24 -4.17 5.10 22.32
CA MET A 24 -3.09 5.94 21.81
C MET A 24 -1.75 5.28 22.13
N ILE A 25 -0.97 4.91 21.11
CA ILE A 25 0.39 4.39 21.30
C ILE A 25 1.31 5.56 21.60
N VAL A 26 1.55 5.82 22.88
CA VAL A 26 2.60 6.72 23.33
C VAL A 26 3.80 5.86 23.74
N GLY A 27 4.86 5.85 22.94
CA GLY A 27 6.15 5.32 23.40
C GLY A 27 6.81 4.19 22.61
N GLY A 28 6.26 3.72 21.50
CA GLY A 28 6.96 2.79 20.60
C GLY A 28 7.93 3.55 19.67
N GLY A 29 9.23 3.24 19.73
CA GLY A 29 10.21 3.84 18.81
C GLY A 29 9.91 3.48 17.34
N LEU A 30 10.45 4.29 16.41
CA LEU A 30 10.35 4.12 14.95
C LEU A 30 10.55 2.66 14.48
N GLY A 31 11.49 1.94 15.09
CA GLY A 31 11.79 0.55 14.76
C GLY A 31 10.65 -0.42 15.02
N THR A 32 9.86 -0.22 16.07
CA THR A 32 8.78 -1.15 16.46
C THR A 32 7.62 -1.12 15.46
N LEU A 33 7.29 0.06 14.92
CA LEU A 33 6.20 0.23 13.96
C LEU A 33 6.58 -0.30 12.57
N ILE A 34 7.82 -0.07 12.15
CA ILE A 34 8.35 -0.62 10.90
C ILE A 34 8.42 -2.14 10.98
N ILE A 35 8.89 -2.70 12.09
CA ILE A 35 8.94 -4.16 12.29
C ILE A 35 7.52 -4.75 12.33
N ALA A 36 6.55 -4.09 12.94
CA ALA A 36 5.16 -4.54 12.95
C ALA A 36 4.54 -4.58 11.56
N ALA A 37 4.78 -3.55 10.73
CA ALA A 37 4.37 -3.54 9.33
C ALA A 37 5.06 -4.66 8.53
N ILE A 38 6.36 -4.82 8.70
CA ILE A 38 7.14 -5.89 8.05
C ILE A 38 6.60 -7.28 8.44
N VAL A 39 6.37 -7.53 9.73
CA VAL A 39 5.82 -8.82 10.22
C VAL A 39 4.43 -9.07 9.68
N PHE A 40 3.59 -8.04 9.58
CA PHE A 40 2.25 -8.13 8.99
C PHE A 40 2.31 -8.51 7.52
N PHE A 41 3.12 -7.84 6.71
CA PHE A 41 3.31 -8.14 5.29
C PHE A 41 3.96 -9.51 5.05
N LEU A 42 4.78 -9.97 5.98
CA LEU A 42 5.36 -11.33 5.95
C LEU A 42 4.35 -12.42 6.39
N GLY A 43 3.08 -12.06 6.63
CA GLY A 43 2.04 -13.00 7.09
C GLY A 43 2.23 -13.47 8.52
N GLY A 44 3.04 -12.75 9.32
CA GLY A 44 3.17 -12.95 10.76
C GLY A 44 2.13 -12.14 11.54
N ASP A 45 1.97 -12.48 12.81
CA ASP A 45 1.11 -11.74 13.75
C ASP A 45 1.92 -10.61 14.43
N PRO A 46 1.69 -9.32 14.09
CA PRO A 46 2.41 -8.21 14.69
C PRO A 46 1.96 -7.92 16.14
N SER A 47 0.91 -8.57 16.63
CA SER A 47 0.31 -8.32 17.95
C SER A 47 1.31 -8.49 19.08
N GLY A 48 2.23 -9.46 18.97
CA GLY A 48 3.28 -9.68 19.96
C GLY A 48 4.27 -8.53 20.05
N ILE A 49 4.53 -7.85 18.95
CA ILE A 49 5.46 -6.71 18.87
C ILE A 49 4.76 -5.44 19.35
N LEU A 50 3.49 -5.27 19.01
CA LEU A 50 2.67 -4.13 19.42
C LEU A 50 2.28 -4.19 20.90
N ASN A 51 2.13 -5.39 21.49
CA ASN A 51 1.77 -5.59 22.89
C ASN A 51 2.97 -5.51 23.86
N SER A 52 4.20 -5.52 23.40
CA SER A 52 5.38 -5.36 24.27
C SER A 52 5.53 -3.94 24.86
N GLY A 53 4.75 -2.95 24.36
CA GLY A 53 4.56 -1.67 25.02
C GLY A 53 3.21 -1.68 25.73
N SER A 54 3.17 -1.63 27.05
CA SER A 54 1.95 -1.67 27.88
C SER A 54 0.88 -0.70 27.40
N ILE A 55 -0.13 -1.22 26.68
CA ILE A 55 -1.28 -0.46 26.21
C ILE A 55 -2.39 -0.63 27.23
N GLN A 56 -2.65 0.40 28.01
CA GLN A 56 -3.81 0.46 28.88
C GLN A 56 -5.01 0.92 28.05
N SER A 57 -5.91 -0.01 27.74
CA SER A 57 -7.13 0.25 27.01
C SER A 57 -8.12 1.01 27.92
N SER A 58 -8.30 2.31 27.65
CA SER A 58 -9.46 3.07 28.16
C SER A 58 -10.59 2.93 27.14
N GLY A 59 -11.56 2.08 27.44
CA GLY A 59 -12.76 1.95 26.63
C GLY A 59 -13.58 3.26 26.65
N ASN A 60 -13.59 3.97 25.55
CA ASN A 60 -14.60 4.96 25.28
C ASN A 60 -15.36 4.52 24.01
N SER A 61 -16.65 4.18 24.17
CA SER A 61 -17.54 3.87 23.04
C SER A 61 -17.67 5.15 22.21
N GLY A 62 -16.94 5.19 21.07
CA GLY A 62 -16.89 6.37 20.22
C GLY A 62 -18.26 6.70 19.65
N GLU A 63 -18.78 7.89 19.96
CA GLU A 63 -19.92 8.47 19.27
C GLU A 63 -19.61 8.64 17.77
N LYS A 64 -20.60 8.36 16.92
CA LYS A 64 -20.54 8.72 15.51
C LYS A 64 -20.30 10.22 15.39
N ARG A 65 -19.20 10.62 14.76
CA ARG A 65 -18.95 12.02 14.45
C ARG A 65 -19.23 12.30 12.98
N GLU A 66 -19.67 13.49 12.67
CA GLU A 66 -19.74 13.93 11.28
C GLU A 66 -18.33 14.17 10.74
N LEU A 67 -18.12 13.73 9.49
CA LEU A 67 -16.89 14.05 8.75
C LEU A 67 -16.85 15.55 8.43
N THR A 68 -15.69 16.16 8.59
CA THR A 68 -15.44 17.53 8.15
C THR A 68 -15.60 17.66 6.63
N ALA A 69 -15.70 18.88 6.12
CA ALA A 69 -15.77 19.12 4.68
C ALA A 69 -14.52 18.61 3.96
N GLU A 70 -13.34 18.75 4.57
CA GLU A 70 -12.08 18.24 4.05
C GLU A 70 -12.06 16.70 3.97
N GLU A 71 -12.48 16.02 5.04
CA GLU A 71 -12.58 14.56 5.05
C GLU A 71 -13.58 14.04 4.02
N LYS A 72 -14.71 14.71 3.83
CA LYS A 72 -15.67 14.39 2.76
C LYS A 72 -15.02 14.52 1.39
N ASN A 73 -14.29 15.62 1.14
CA ASN A 73 -13.58 15.84 -0.12
C ASN A 73 -12.52 14.75 -0.40
N ILE A 74 -11.76 14.36 0.63
CA ILE A 74 -10.82 13.24 0.54
C ILE A 74 -11.55 11.94 0.18
N GLY A 75 -12.72 11.68 0.78
CA GLY A 75 -13.53 10.50 0.44
C GLY A 75 -13.96 10.50 -1.03
N GLU A 76 -14.41 11.63 -1.57
CA GLU A 76 -14.77 11.76 -2.99
C GLU A 76 -13.55 11.59 -3.90
N MET A 77 -12.39 12.11 -3.51
CA MET A 77 -11.13 11.90 -4.23
C MET A 77 -10.78 10.41 -4.31
N VAL A 78 -10.84 9.68 -3.20
CA VAL A 78 -10.54 8.24 -3.18
C VAL A 78 -11.56 7.45 -3.99
N LYS A 79 -12.86 7.80 -3.95
CA LYS A 79 -13.89 7.17 -4.82
C LYS A 79 -13.59 7.35 -6.30
N MET A 80 -13.15 8.54 -6.70
CA MET A 80 -12.74 8.81 -8.08
C MET A 80 -11.52 7.99 -8.47
N MET A 81 -10.48 7.93 -7.62
CA MET A 81 -9.29 7.12 -7.85
C MET A 81 -9.62 5.62 -7.92
N ALA A 82 -10.54 5.15 -7.06
CA ALA A 82 -11.04 3.78 -7.08
C ALA A 82 -11.73 3.47 -8.44
N ALA A 83 -12.60 4.35 -8.92
CA ALA A 83 -13.24 4.20 -10.22
C ALA A 83 -12.22 4.14 -11.37
N TRP A 84 -11.16 4.94 -11.33
CA TRP A 84 -10.08 4.87 -12.30
C TRP A 84 -9.34 3.53 -12.26
N ASN A 85 -9.05 3.03 -11.05
CA ASN A 85 -8.42 1.72 -10.89
C ASN A 85 -9.28 0.61 -11.47
N THR A 86 -10.57 0.56 -11.11
CA THR A 86 -11.52 -0.43 -11.63
C THR A 86 -11.55 -0.42 -13.16
N GLN A 87 -11.77 0.75 -13.76
CA GLN A 87 -11.89 0.86 -15.23
C GLN A 87 -10.61 0.48 -15.95
N THR A 88 -9.46 0.92 -15.43
CA THR A 88 -8.15 0.65 -16.04
C THR A 88 -7.80 -0.83 -15.95
N TRP A 89 -8.00 -1.45 -14.79
CA TRP A 89 -7.67 -2.87 -14.61
C TRP A 89 -8.66 -3.80 -15.31
N ASP A 90 -9.94 -3.47 -15.34
CA ASP A 90 -10.93 -4.23 -16.12
C ASP A 90 -10.58 -4.24 -17.61
N GLN A 91 -10.19 -3.09 -18.17
CA GLN A 91 -9.70 -2.99 -19.53
C GLN A 91 -8.44 -3.84 -19.75
N ILE A 92 -7.43 -3.73 -18.90
CA ILE A 92 -6.17 -4.48 -19.03
C ILE A 92 -6.43 -6.00 -18.96
N PHE A 93 -7.26 -6.45 -18.03
CA PHE A 93 -7.62 -7.86 -17.89
C PHE A 93 -8.36 -8.36 -19.11
N THR A 94 -9.35 -7.60 -19.59
CA THR A 94 -10.12 -7.93 -20.82
C THR A 94 -9.19 -8.05 -22.03
N GLU A 95 -8.27 -7.11 -22.25
CA GLU A 95 -7.28 -7.14 -23.33
C GLU A 95 -6.38 -8.38 -23.27
N ASN A 96 -6.17 -8.94 -22.09
CA ASN A 96 -5.37 -10.16 -21.88
C ASN A 96 -6.22 -11.44 -21.75
N GLY A 97 -7.53 -11.39 -22.04
CA GLY A 97 -8.44 -12.54 -21.98
C GLY A 97 -8.70 -13.05 -20.54
N MET A 98 -8.53 -12.20 -19.55
CA MET A 98 -8.70 -12.51 -18.12
C MET A 98 -9.95 -11.81 -17.57
N LYS A 99 -10.43 -12.29 -16.42
CA LYS A 99 -11.53 -11.65 -15.68
C LYS A 99 -10.97 -10.84 -14.52
N TYR A 100 -11.33 -9.57 -14.45
CA TYR A 100 -11.06 -8.71 -13.30
C TYR A 100 -12.15 -8.85 -12.23
N THR A 101 -11.77 -8.71 -10.98
CA THR A 101 -12.68 -8.59 -9.83
C THR A 101 -12.19 -7.41 -9.00
N ASP A 102 -13.08 -6.47 -8.74
CA ASP A 102 -12.74 -5.23 -8.03
C ASP A 102 -12.64 -5.46 -6.52
N PRO A 103 -11.59 -4.96 -5.84
CA PRO A 103 -11.52 -5.03 -4.38
C PRO A 103 -12.41 -3.95 -3.76
N GLU A 104 -12.82 -4.16 -2.51
CA GLU A 104 -13.38 -3.09 -1.70
C GLU A 104 -12.25 -2.27 -1.07
N ILE A 105 -12.36 -0.93 -1.12
CA ILE A 105 -11.44 0.00 -0.46
C ILE A 105 -12.09 0.50 0.82
N VAL A 106 -11.46 0.21 1.95
CA VAL A 106 -11.93 0.62 3.29
C VAL A 106 -11.16 1.85 3.73
N LEU A 107 -11.84 2.99 3.83
CA LEU A 107 -11.29 4.18 4.48
C LEU A 107 -11.57 4.10 5.97
N PHE A 108 -10.52 4.21 6.78
CA PHE A 108 -10.66 4.16 8.23
C PHE A 108 -9.82 5.24 8.91
N GLN A 109 -10.00 5.39 10.20
CA GLN A 109 -9.23 6.28 11.06
C GLN A 109 -8.91 5.55 12.36
N THR A 110 -7.66 5.57 12.76
CA THR A 110 -7.12 4.97 13.99
C THR A 110 -7.04 3.44 13.92
N THR A 111 -8.18 2.73 13.89
CA THR A 111 -8.22 1.27 13.86
C THR A 111 -9.41 0.75 13.05
N THR A 112 -9.25 -0.41 12.43
CA THR A 112 -10.33 -1.19 11.84
C THR A 112 -9.99 -2.67 11.88
N ASN A 113 -10.97 -3.55 11.71
CA ASN A 113 -10.75 -4.98 11.61
C ASN A 113 -10.67 -5.41 10.15
N SER A 114 -9.72 -6.27 9.84
CA SER A 114 -9.58 -6.97 8.56
C SER A 114 -9.52 -8.47 8.80
N ALA A 115 -9.68 -9.29 7.76
CA ALA A 115 -9.45 -10.73 7.86
C ALA A 115 -7.96 -11.10 8.09
N CYS A 116 -7.04 -10.14 7.88
CA CYS A 116 -5.62 -10.29 8.17
C CYS A 116 -5.23 -9.84 9.60
N GLY A 117 -6.21 -9.43 10.41
CA GLY A 117 -6.02 -8.96 11.79
C GLY A 117 -6.51 -7.52 12.00
N THR A 118 -6.26 -6.98 13.19
CA THR A 118 -6.62 -5.60 13.51
C THR A 118 -5.66 -4.64 12.82
N ALA A 119 -6.18 -3.79 11.94
CA ALA A 119 -5.46 -2.72 11.29
C ALA A 119 -5.38 -1.50 12.20
N GLN A 120 -4.19 -0.89 12.30
CA GLN A 120 -3.94 0.33 13.04
C GLN A 120 -3.29 1.36 12.10
N SER A 121 -3.56 2.66 12.32
CA SER A 121 -2.98 3.76 11.53
C SER A 121 -1.46 3.66 11.38
N ALA A 122 -0.77 3.18 12.43
CA ALA A 122 0.67 3.02 12.44
C ALA A 122 1.21 2.00 11.41
N MET A 123 0.35 1.17 10.82
CA MET A 123 0.73 0.16 9.82
C MET A 123 0.75 0.74 8.40
N GLY A 124 0.19 1.94 8.20
CA GLY A 124 -0.01 2.52 6.87
C GLY A 124 -1.14 1.83 6.07
N PRO A 125 -1.36 2.25 4.83
CA PRO A 125 -2.22 1.55 3.87
C PRO A 125 -1.72 0.13 3.61
N PHE A 126 -2.63 -0.81 3.36
CA PHE A 126 -2.29 -2.20 3.03
C PHE A 126 -3.41 -2.93 2.29
N TYR A 127 -3.04 -3.92 1.52
CA TYR A 127 -3.96 -4.90 0.95
C TYR A 127 -4.01 -6.16 1.82
N CYS A 128 -5.20 -6.67 2.11
CA CYS A 128 -5.38 -7.93 2.80
C CYS A 128 -5.83 -9.03 1.81
N PRO A 129 -4.99 -10.04 1.52
CA PRO A 129 -5.36 -11.09 0.57
C PRO A 129 -6.46 -12.03 1.08
N ALA A 130 -6.69 -12.11 2.39
CA ALA A 130 -7.69 -13.00 2.99
C ALA A 130 -9.13 -12.54 2.76
N ASP A 131 -9.39 -11.23 2.72
CA ASP A 131 -10.69 -10.65 2.39
C ASP A 131 -10.70 -9.87 1.08
N GLN A 132 -9.55 -9.76 0.42
CA GLN A 132 -9.35 -9.05 -0.85
C GLN A 132 -9.77 -7.58 -0.79
N LYS A 133 -9.45 -6.91 0.33
CA LYS A 133 -9.75 -5.50 0.54
C LYS A 133 -8.48 -4.67 0.69
N ILE A 134 -8.57 -3.41 0.29
CA ILE A 134 -7.54 -2.40 0.49
C ILE A 134 -7.95 -1.54 1.68
N TYR A 135 -7.07 -1.37 2.65
CA TYR A 135 -7.30 -0.58 3.84
C TYR A 135 -6.45 0.69 3.80
N MET A 136 -7.11 1.86 3.90
CA MET A 136 -6.44 3.16 3.78
C MET A 136 -6.75 4.04 4.99
N ASP A 137 -5.71 4.33 5.78
CA ASP A 137 -5.76 5.38 6.79
C ASP A 137 -5.13 6.66 6.23
N MET A 138 -5.93 7.72 6.11
CA MET A 138 -5.47 8.97 5.53
C MET A 138 -4.48 9.72 6.45
N SER A 139 -4.37 9.36 7.73
CA SER A 139 -3.34 9.91 8.63
C SER A 139 -1.92 9.52 8.25
N PHE A 140 -1.74 8.38 7.57
CA PHE A 140 -0.46 7.93 7.04
C PHE A 140 0.23 8.97 6.15
N PHE A 141 -0.53 9.72 5.36
CA PHE A 141 0.03 10.72 4.46
C PHE A 141 0.66 11.91 5.21
N ASN A 142 0.16 12.24 6.39
CA ASN A 142 0.80 13.20 7.28
C ASN A 142 2.13 12.65 7.82
N GLU A 143 2.17 11.37 8.20
CA GLU A 143 3.41 10.71 8.63
C GLU A 143 4.42 10.61 7.50
N LEU A 144 3.99 10.26 6.29
CA LEU A 144 4.82 10.20 5.10
C LEU A 144 5.52 11.55 4.84
N GLN A 145 4.81 12.65 5.03
CA GLN A 145 5.37 13.98 4.89
C GLN A 145 6.31 14.35 6.05
N GLN A 146 5.85 14.18 7.29
CA GLN A 146 6.57 14.67 8.47
C GLN A 146 7.78 13.82 8.83
N ARG A 147 7.68 12.49 8.69
CA ARG A 147 8.71 11.54 9.14
C ARG A 147 9.64 11.12 8.01
N PHE A 148 9.12 10.95 6.81
CA PHE A 148 9.90 10.48 5.66
C PHE A 148 10.27 11.59 4.67
N GLY A 149 9.70 12.81 4.85
CA GLY A 149 10.05 13.99 4.07
C GLY A 149 9.52 13.95 2.63
N ALA A 150 8.57 13.09 2.32
CA ALA A 150 7.93 13.07 1.01
C ALA A 150 7.02 14.30 0.84
N LYS A 151 7.00 14.84 -0.37
CA LYS A 151 5.99 15.83 -0.74
C LYS A 151 4.68 15.10 -1.05
N VAL A 152 3.71 15.18 -0.14
CA VAL A 152 2.40 14.57 -0.34
C VAL A 152 1.54 15.46 -1.26
N THR A 153 1.12 14.89 -2.37
CA THR A 153 0.19 15.48 -3.33
C THR A 153 -1.01 14.54 -3.49
N GLU A 154 -2.05 14.97 -4.18
CA GLU A 154 -3.17 14.06 -4.54
C GLU A 154 -2.66 12.84 -5.33
N PHE A 155 -1.69 13.03 -6.20
CA PHE A 155 -1.11 11.92 -6.97
C PHE A 155 -0.24 10.98 -6.10
N THR A 156 0.30 11.46 -4.98
CA THR A 156 0.92 10.58 -3.96
C THR A 156 -0.12 9.61 -3.39
N VAL A 157 -1.33 10.10 -3.08
CA VAL A 157 -2.43 9.24 -2.61
C VAL A 157 -2.85 8.23 -3.68
N ALA A 158 -2.95 8.69 -4.93
CA ALA A 158 -3.27 7.83 -6.08
C ALA A 158 -2.22 6.74 -6.31
N TYR A 159 -0.92 7.07 -6.18
CA TYR A 159 0.16 6.09 -6.27
C TYR A 159 0.09 5.04 -5.17
N VAL A 160 -0.12 5.44 -3.91
CA VAL A 160 -0.23 4.49 -2.80
C VAL A 160 -1.42 3.56 -3.01
N LEU A 161 -2.59 4.09 -3.39
CA LEU A 161 -3.75 3.26 -3.71
C LEU A 161 -3.47 2.30 -4.88
N ALA A 162 -2.77 2.77 -5.93
CA ALA A 162 -2.40 1.94 -7.07
C ALA A 162 -1.37 0.86 -6.71
N HIS A 163 -0.49 1.11 -5.73
CA HIS A 163 0.43 0.13 -5.20
C HIS A 163 -0.32 -0.99 -4.45
N GLU A 164 -1.25 -0.64 -3.56
CA GLU A 164 -2.10 -1.62 -2.87
C GLU A 164 -2.99 -2.40 -3.86
N MET A 165 -3.48 -1.72 -4.90
CA MET A 165 -4.15 -2.39 -6.02
C MET A 165 -3.20 -3.36 -6.73
N GLY A 166 -1.91 -3.05 -6.84
CA GLY A 166 -0.88 -3.95 -7.37
C GLY A 166 -0.83 -5.28 -6.61
N HIS A 167 -0.95 -5.26 -5.28
CA HIS A 167 -1.06 -6.48 -4.47
C HIS A 167 -2.34 -7.26 -4.73
N HIS A 168 -3.45 -6.56 -5.00
CA HIS A 168 -4.68 -7.21 -5.43
C HIS A 168 -4.50 -7.90 -6.80
N ILE A 169 -3.86 -7.22 -7.76
CA ILE A 169 -3.53 -7.79 -9.07
C ILE A 169 -2.65 -9.05 -8.92
N GLN A 170 -1.67 -9.03 -8.02
CA GLN A 170 -0.86 -10.22 -7.69
C GLN A 170 -1.71 -11.39 -7.20
N THR A 171 -2.73 -11.11 -6.40
CA THR A 171 -3.68 -12.15 -5.94
C THR A 171 -4.48 -12.71 -7.11
N LEU A 172 -5.01 -11.86 -7.99
CA LEU A 172 -5.77 -12.29 -9.17
C LEU A 172 -4.91 -13.08 -10.17
N LEU A 173 -3.63 -12.75 -10.30
CA LEU A 173 -2.67 -13.44 -11.19
C LEU A 173 -2.00 -14.67 -10.54
N GLY A 174 -2.32 -14.98 -9.28
CA GLY A 174 -1.80 -16.15 -8.59
C GLY A 174 -0.38 -15.99 -8.03
N THR A 175 0.19 -14.78 -8.04
CA THR A 175 1.51 -14.49 -7.46
C THR A 175 1.48 -14.65 -5.95
N THR A 176 0.47 -14.12 -5.27
CA THR A 176 0.30 -14.22 -3.80
C THR A 176 0.29 -15.69 -3.35
N GLN A 177 -0.45 -16.56 -4.04
CA GLN A 177 -0.52 -17.98 -3.72
C GLN A 177 0.82 -18.69 -3.89
N LYS A 178 1.62 -18.30 -4.89
CA LYS A 178 2.97 -18.85 -5.10
C LYS A 178 3.92 -18.40 -3.98
N VAL A 179 3.90 -17.14 -3.59
CA VAL A 179 4.70 -16.60 -2.48
C VAL A 179 4.34 -17.28 -1.17
N ASP A 180 3.05 -17.47 -0.89
CA ASP A 180 2.57 -18.19 0.29
C ASP A 180 3.01 -19.66 0.31
N ALA A 181 3.03 -20.31 -0.83
CA ALA A 181 3.52 -21.69 -0.94
C ALA A 181 5.03 -21.77 -0.64
N LEU A 182 5.84 -20.81 -1.13
CA LEU A 182 7.27 -20.73 -0.81
C LEU A 182 7.47 -20.54 0.70
N ARG A 183 6.74 -19.62 1.32
CA ARG A 183 6.81 -19.34 2.76
C ARG A 183 6.44 -20.57 3.59
N ARG A 184 5.30 -21.21 3.28
CA ARG A 184 4.83 -22.40 4.01
C ARG A 184 5.72 -23.63 3.82
N SER A 185 6.53 -23.67 2.75
CA SER A 185 7.45 -24.81 2.52
C SER A 185 8.54 -24.93 3.60
N GLY A 186 8.89 -23.82 4.27
CA GLY A 186 9.97 -23.76 5.27
C GLY A 186 11.36 -24.07 4.71
N LYS A 187 11.54 -24.10 3.37
CA LYS A 187 12.78 -24.51 2.69
C LYS A 187 13.75 -23.36 2.48
N TYR A 188 13.29 -22.14 2.62
CA TYR A 188 14.05 -20.93 2.29
C TYR A 188 14.50 -20.22 3.56
N SER A 189 15.72 -19.67 3.56
CA SER A 189 16.22 -18.85 4.65
C SER A 189 15.44 -17.52 4.74
N GLU A 190 15.57 -16.83 5.87
CA GLU A 190 15.00 -15.49 6.06
C GLU A 190 15.45 -14.53 4.95
N GLU A 191 16.74 -14.49 4.65
CA GLU A 191 17.28 -13.65 3.56
C GLU A 191 16.67 -13.99 2.21
N GLN A 192 16.47 -15.29 1.89
CA GLN A 192 15.82 -15.69 0.64
C GLN A 192 14.34 -15.25 0.61
N MET A 193 13.64 -15.36 1.74
CA MET A 193 12.26 -14.88 1.84
C MET A 193 12.16 -13.36 1.79
N ASN A 194 13.16 -12.64 2.33
CA ASN A 194 13.24 -11.18 2.18
C ASN A 194 13.38 -10.78 0.71
N ARG A 195 14.20 -11.48 -0.08
CA ARG A 195 14.29 -11.24 -1.53
C ARG A 195 12.97 -11.51 -2.26
N VAL A 196 12.23 -12.55 -1.85
CA VAL A 196 10.87 -12.82 -2.37
C VAL A 196 9.92 -11.69 -2.03
N SER A 197 9.98 -11.14 -0.80
CA SER A 197 9.20 -9.98 -0.40
C SER A 197 9.55 -8.76 -1.24
N VAL A 198 10.84 -8.45 -1.40
CA VAL A 198 11.30 -7.35 -2.28
C VAL A 198 10.75 -7.53 -3.71
N ALA A 199 10.84 -8.74 -4.28
CA ALA A 199 10.30 -8.99 -5.63
C ALA A 199 8.78 -8.76 -5.71
N THR A 200 8.04 -9.07 -4.65
CA THR A 200 6.59 -8.84 -4.53
C THR A 200 6.29 -7.34 -4.50
N GLU A 201 6.99 -6.58 -3.66
CA GLU A 201 6.81 -5.13 -3.53
C GLU A 201 7.15 -4.37 -4.82
N LEU A 202 8.28 -4.72 -5.45
CA LEU A 202 8.68 -4.08 -6.71
C LEU A 202 7.73 -4.41 -7.86
N GLN A 203 7.07 -5.58 -7.82
CA GLN A 203 6.01 -5.90 -8.78
C GLN A 203 4.76 -5.05 -8.53
N ALA A 204 4.41 -4.75 -7.27
CA ALA A 204 3.31 -3.83 -6.95
C ALA A 204 3.62 -2.40 -7.42
N ASP A 205 4.86 -1.91 -7.23
CA ASP A 205 5.30 -0.63 -7.81
C ASP A 205 5.23 -0.62 -9.34
N PHE A 206 5.62 -1.73 -9.99
CA PHE A 206 5.48 -1.87 -11.43
C PHE A 206 4.02 -1.76 -11.89
N TYR A 207 3.09 -2.45 -11.21
CA TYR A 207 1.67 -2.38 -11.53
C TYR A 207 1.09 -0.98 -11.28
N ALA A 208 1.54 -0.28 -10.24
CA ALA A 208 1.17 1.13 -10.02
C ALA A 208 1.63 2.02 -11.18
N GLY A 209 2.82 1.77 -11.72
CA GLY A 209 3.33 2.46 -12.93
C GLY A 209 2.50 2.14 -14.17
N VAL A 210 2.14 0.86 -14.40
CA VAL A 210 1.25 0.45 -15.49
C VAL A 210 -0.10 1.15 -15.38
N TRP A 211 -0.70 1.16 -14.20
CA TRP A 211 -1.96 1.86 -13.93
C TRP A 211 -1.85 3.35 -14.27
N ALA A 212 -0.82 4.04 -13.79
CA ALA A 212 -0.62 5.47 -14.04
C ALA A 212 -0.55 5.79 -15.54
N LYS A 213 0.22 4.99 -16.30
CA LYS A 213 0.33 5.13 -17.77
C LYS A 213 -1.00 4.92 -18.46
N ARG A 214 -1.67 3.81 -18.19
CA ARG A 214 -2.91 3.41 -18.86
C ARG A 214 -4.08 4.35 -18.54
N THR A 215 -4.16 4.80 -17.28
CA THR A 215 -5.17 5.77 -16.85
C THR A 215 -4.93 7.13 -17.50
N ASP A 216 -3.67 7.60 -17.57
CA ASP A 216 -3.37 8.87 -18.26
C ASP A 216 -3.60 8.79 -19.76
N ASP A 217 -3.29 7.67 -20.40
CA ASP A 217 -3.54 7.49 -21.84
C ASP A 217 -5.04 7.65 -22.16
N SER A 218 -5.92 7.15 -21.30
CA SER A 218 -7.37 7.18 -21.51
C SER A 218 -8.03 8.47 -21.02
N LYS A 219 -7.57 9.04 -19.90
CA LYS A 219 -8.28 10.12 -19.17
C LYS A 219 -7.54 11.43 -19.08
N LYS A 220 -6.23 11.45 -19.39
CA LYS A 220 -5.37 12.65 -19.30
C LYS A 220 -5.38 13.27 -17.91
N ILE A 221 -5.18 12.45 -16.90
CA ILE A 221 -5.24 12.85 -15.48
C ILE A 221 -3.95 13.52 -14.97
N LEU A 222 -2.82 13.23 -15.61
CA LEU A 222 -1.52 13.70 -15.12
C LEU A 222 -1.28 15.19 -15.42
N GLU A 223 -0.68 15.84 -14.42
CA GLU A 223 -0.16 17.20 -14.51
C GLU A 223 1.35 17.22 -14.25
N PRO A 224 2.05 18.29 -14.65
CA PRO A 224 3.49 18.42 -14.40
C PRO A 224 3.82 18.23 -12.91
N GLY A 225 4.72 17.29 -12.62
CA GLY A 225 5.16 16.97 -11.27
C GLY A 225 4.46 15.77 -10.60
N ASP A 226 3.35 15.26 -11.15
CA ASP A 226 2.63 14.13 -10.56
C ASP A 226 3.49 12.85 -10.50
N ILE A 227 4.09 12.48 -11.62
CA ILE A 227 4.99 11.30 -11.67
C ILE A 227 6.17 11.48 -10.71
N GLN A 228 6.71 12.70 -10.59
CA GLN A 228 7.79 12.94 -9.64
C GLN A 228 7.30 12.76 -8.20
N SER A 229 6.09 13.18 -7.87
CA SER A 229 5.54 12.99 -6.52
C SER A 229 5.32 11.51 -6.16
N ALA A 230 4.94 10.66 -7.13
CA ALA A 230 4.89 9.21 -6.94
C ALA A 230 6.28 8.62 -6.70
N ILE A 231 7.28 9.04 -7.49
CA ILE A 231 8.68 8.62 -7.32
C ILE A 231 9.19 9.02 -5.93
N ASP A 232 8.96 10.26 -5.52
CA ASP A 232 9.39 10.77 -4.21
C ASP A 232 8.77 9.97 -3.06
N ALA A 233 7.49 9.60 -3.19
CA ALA A 233 6.81 8.76 -2.22
C ALA A 233 7.39 7.34 -2.19
N ALA A 234 7.58 6.70 -3.34
CA ALA A 234 8.20 5.38 -3.45
C ALA A 234 9.61 5.35 -2.83
N GLN A 235 10.41 6.37 -3.09
CA GLN A 235 11.76 6.49 -2.56
C GLN A 235 11.77 6.78 -1.04
N ALA A 236 10.81 7.56 -0.54
CA ALA A 236 10.71 7.89 0.88
C ALA A 236 10.53 6.65 1.77
N VAL A 237 9.81 5.65 1.27
CA VAL A 237 9.54 4.37 1.96
C VAL A 237 10.42 3.22 1.46
N GLY A 238 11.51 3.48 0.75
CA GLY A 238 12.53 2.49 0.44
C GLY A 238 13.29 2.06 1.71
N ASP A 239 13.62 0.77 1.82
CA ASP A 239 14.25 0.20 3.02
C ASP A 239 15.58 0.88 3.35
N ASP A 240 16.36 1.27 2.35
CA ASP A 240 17.62 2.00 2.52
C ASP A 240 17.41 3.38 3.18
N ASN A 241 16.36 4.10 2.78
CA ASN A 241 16.03 5.40 3.36
C ASN A 241 15.48 5.23 4.79
N ILE A 242 14.58 4.28 5.00
CA ILE A 242 14.01 3.96 6.31
C ILE A 242 15.11 3.55 7.29
N GLN A 243 15.96 2.60 6.92
CA GLN A 243 17.04 2.11 7.78
C GLN A 243 18.06 3.21 8.10
N LYS A 244 18.47 4.00 7.11
CA LYS A 244 19.39 5.11 7.33
C LYS A 244 18.84 6.14 8.32
N ARG A 245 17.54 6.42 8.26
CA ARG A 245 16.89 7.38 9.18
C ARG A 245 16.68 6.80 10.58
N SER A 246 16.37 5.51 10.69
CA SER A 246 16.03 4.87 11.98
C SER A 246 17.25 4.39 12.76
N GLN A 247 18.28 3.85 12.07
CA GLN A 247 19.42 3.19 12.70
C GLN A 247 20.78 3.72 12.22
N GLY A 248 20.82 4.62 11.23
CA GLY A 248 22.03 5.27 10.75
C GLY A 248 22.87 4.47 9.75
N TYR A 249 22.55 3.20 9.49
CA TYR A 249 23.23 2.34 8.53
C TYR A 249 22.22 1.51 7.72
N VAL A 250 22.68 0.93 6.61
CA VAL A 250 21.86 0.14 5.69
C VAL A 250 22.32 -1.32 5.68
N ASN A 251 21.39 -2.25 5.88
CA ASN A 251 21.60 -3.69 5.72
C ASN A 251 20.66 -4.22 4.63
N GLN A 252 21.22 -4.52 3.45
CA GLN A 252 20.42 -4.96 2.30
C GLN A 252 19.81 -6.35 2.48
N GLU A 253 20.41 -7.24 3.27
CA GLU A 253 19.89 -8.58 3.52
C GLU A 253 18.56 -8.58 4.28
N SER A 254 18.31 -7.52 5.04
CA SER A 254 17.04 -7.32 5.77
C SER A 254 16.00 -6.48 5.02
N PHE A 255 16.22 -6.17 3.75
CA PHE A 255 15.23 -5.48 2.93
C PHE A 255 14.01 -6.36 2.67
N THR A 256 12.83 -5.77 2.81
CA THR A 256 11.54 -6.42 2.55
C THR A 256 10.70 -5.68 1.52
N HIS A 257 10.98 -4.39 1.28
CA HIS A 257 10.29 -3.55 0.29
C HIS A 257 11.18 -3.16 -0.89
N GLY A 258 12.50 -3.34 -0.75
CA GLY A 258 13.48 -2.92 -1.73
C GLY A 258 14.03 -1.52 -1.50
N SER A 259 15.13 -1.20 -2.19
CA SER A 259 15.76 0.11 -2.09
C SER A 259 14.93 1.19 -2.80
N SER A 260 15.13 2.43 -2.38
CA SER A 260 14.57 3.63 -3.02
C SER A 260 14.81 3.65 -4.55
N ALA A 261 15.99 3.20 -4.97
CA ALA A 261 16.34 3.13 -6.39
C ALA A 261 15.53 2.06 -7.14
N GLN A 262 15.41 0.86 -6.56
CA GLN A 262 14.65 -0.25 -7.14
C GLN A 262 13.16 0.09 -7.26
N ARG A 263 12.55 0.66 -6.22
CA ARG A 263 11.14 1.08 -6.23
C ARG A 263 10.86 2.08 -7.35
N LYS A 264 11.70 3.12 -7.48
CA LYS A 264 11.63 4.06 -8.60
C LYS A 264 11.77 3.37 -9.95
N GLU A 265 12.76 2.50 -10.11
CA GLU A 265 13.04 1.80 -11.37
C GLU A 265 11.83 0.99 -11.84
N TRP A 266 11.24 0.20 -10.94
CA TRP A 266 10.12 -0.66 -11.30
C TRP A 266 8.82 0.12 -11.55
N PHE A 267 8.54 1.16 -10.76
CA PHE A 267 7.44 2.07 -11.06
C PHE A 267 7.60 2.71 -12.44
N MET A 268 8.79 3.24 -12.74
CA MET A 268 9.07 3.87 -14.04
C MET A 268 9.03 2.87 -15.20
N LYS A 269 9.46 1.62 -14.98
CA LYS A 269 9.32 0.56 -15.98
C LYS A 269 7.85 0.30 -16.31
N GLY A 270 7.00 0.20 -15.30
CA GLY A 270 5.55 0.09 -15.48
C GLY A 270 4.97 1.27 -16.24
N TYR A 271 5.32 2.49 -15.82
CA TYR A 271 4.86 3.73 -16.44
C TYR A 271 5.29 3.87 -17.90
N ASN A 272 6.54 3.52 -18.22
CA ASN A 272 7.05 3.65 -19.58
C ASN A 272 6.47 2.61 -20.54
N THR A 273 6.11 1.44 -20.06
CA THR A 273 5.65 0.32 -20.91
C THR A 273 4.13 0.20 -20.97
N GLY A 274 3.42 0.41 -19.87
CA GLY A 274 1.98 0.15 -19.78
C GLY A 274 1.57 -1.30 -20.04
N ASP A 275 2.53 -2.24 -20.03
CA ASP A 275 2.34 -3.65 -20.40
C ASP A 275 2.61 -4.57 -19.19
N ILE A 276 1.55 -5.17 -18.63
CA ILE A 276 1.62 -6.02 -17.45
C ILE A 276 2.59 -7.21 -17.57
N ARG A 277 2.86 -7.67 -18.81
CA ARG A 277 3.73 -8.83 -19.09
C ARG A 277 5.21 -8.55 -18.77
N GLN A 278 5.60 -7.30 -18.59
CA GLN A 278 6.98 -6.90 -18.30
C GLN A 278 7.30 -6.82 -16.80
N GLY A 279 6.33 -7.17 -15.94
CA GLY A 279 6.44 -7.13 -14.48
C GLY A 279 7.06 -8.36 -13.83
N ASP A 280 7.95 -9.07 -14.52
CA ASP A 280 8.59 -10.27 -13.96
C ASP A 280 9.78 -9.92 -13.06
N THR A 281 9.47 -9.46 -11.85
CA THR A 281 10.45 -9.13 -10.81
C THR A 281 11.13 -10.37 -10.25
N PHE A 282 10.40 -11.48 -10.14
CA PHE A 282 10.89 -12.71 -9.53
C PHE A 282 12.05 -13.32 -10.31
N ASN A 283 11.93 -13.47 -11.62
CA ASN A 283 13.00 -14.00 -12.44
C ASN A 283 14.21 -13.05 -12.57
N GLN A 284 14.04 -11.76 -12.31
CA GLN A 284 15.13 -10.79 -12.35
C GLN A 284 15.91 -10.71 -11.04
N LEU A 285 15.26 -10.90 -9.89
CA LEU A 285 15.83 -10.69 -8.56
C LEU A 285 16.19 -11.98 -7.82
N LEU A 286 15.62 -13.12 -8.20
CA LEU A 286 15.82 -14.39 -7.49
C LEU A 286 16.77 -15.35 -8.24
N LYS A 287 17.57 -14.85 -9.17
CA LYS A 287 18.62 -15.61 -9.89
C LYS A 287 19.80 -15.93 -9.01
#